data_3ac4ed2b02093d9811b7dc569f9bcbab
#
_entry.id   3ac4ed2b02093d9811b7dc569f9bcbab
#
_cell.length_a   1.000
_cell.length_b   1.000
_cell.length_c   1.000
_cell.angle_alpha   90.00
_cell.angle_beta   90.00
_cell.angle_gamma   90.00
#
_symmetry.space_group_name_H-M   'P 1'
#
loop_
_entity.id
_entity.type
_entity.pdbx_description
1 polymer ?
#
loop_
_entity_poly.entity_id
_entity_poly.type
_entity_poly.pdbx_seq_one_letter_code
_entity_poly.pdbx_strand_id
1 'polypeptide(L)'
;AFSNGPRFKNNELTVPKGVTTITSRSFENIKDLKTINVENGVTKIEGYAFADNDSLTRINLPSSITSVEYTACKYYAEEKYATCDIYIDKYKGSIRCSSNWGTTGTIYWKARDFKNTTDNTVVISDVADQTYTGSLIAPNVTVTCNDVELVKDTDYTVSYSNNKNVGTATISITGIGDYTGTITKNFNIVARGISDTTIGSIPNQTYTGNSISALPVITYNGATLTKGTDYTLTYSNNVNVGTGTVTI
;
A
#
# COMPACT_ATOMS: atom_id res chain seq x y z
N ALA A 1 -27.14 23.86 33.36
CA ALA A 1 -27.26 22.47 33.80
C ALA A 1 -27.11 21.59 32.57
N PHE A 2 -26.02 20.82 32.48
CA PHE A 2 -25.80 19.88 31.40
C PHE A 2 -26.72 18.68 31.60
N SER A 3 -27.85 18.62 30.92
CA SER A 3 -28.71 17.42 30.90
C SER A 3 -27.98 16.19 30.30
N ASN A 4 -26.82 16.41 29.67
CA ASN A 4 -25.92 15.42 29.10
C ASN A 4 -24.48 15.67 29.59
N GLY A 5 -24.25 15.82 30.90
CA GLY A 5 -22.92 15.95 31.49
C GLY A 5 -22.03 14.73 31.28
N PRO A 6 -20.71 14.86 31.57
CA PRO A 6 -19.78 13.74 31.49
C PRO A 6 -20.30 12.54 32.30
N ARG A 7 -20.22 11.32 31.71
CA ARG A 7 -20.60 10.10 32.39
C ARG A 7 -19.36 9.35 32.82
N PHE A 8 -19.23 9.15 34.12
CA PHE A 8 -18.19 8.30 34.72
C PHE A 8 -18.80 6.98 35.17
N LYS A 9 -18.34 5.90 34.59
CA LYS A 9 -18.78 4.54 34.92
C LYS A 9 -17.67 3.53 34.61
N ASN A 10 -17.45 2.56 35.50
CA ASN A 10 -16.46 1.51 35.34
C ASN A 10 -15.05 2.02 35.02
N ASN A 11 -14.63 3.10 35.68
CA ASN A 11 -13.33 3.78 35.45
C ASN A 11 -13.20 4.39 34.05
N GLU A 12 -14.30 4.62 33.36
CA GLU A 12 -14.37 5.28 32.07
C GLU A 12 -15.15 6.59 32.15
N LEU A 13 -14.61 7.62 31.53
CA LEU A 13 -15.25 8.91 31.37
C LEU A 13 -15.69 9.09 29.92
N THR A 14 -16.96 9.42 29.72
CA THR A 14 -17.44 9.79 28.37
C THR A 14 -17.77 11.28 28.34
N VAL A 15 -17.11 12.01 27.43
CA VAL A 15 -17.44 13.41 27.09
C VAL A 15 -18.51 13.38 26.00
N PRO A 16 -19.75 13.82 26.29
CA PRO A 16 -20.88 13.59 25.39
C PRO A 16 -20.89 14.58 24.20
N LYS A 17 -21.71 14.24 23.21
CA LYS A 17 -22.08 15.16 22.12
C LYS A 17 -22.61 16.48 22.66
N GLY A 18 -22.30 17.59 21.98
CA GLY A 18 -22.66 18.94 22.39
C GLY A 18 -21.56 19.70 23.12
N VAL A 19 -20.51 19.02 23.60
CA VAL A 19 -19.29 19.65 24.05
C VAL A 19 -18.43 19.95 22.82
N THR A 20 -18.03 21.22 22.63
CA THR A 20 -17.18 21.65 21.52
C THR A 20 -15.72 21.83 21.93
N THR A 21 -15.48 22.18 23.19
CA THR A 21 -14.15 22.39 23.76
C THR A 21 -14.04 21.72 25.12
N ILE A 22 -12.98 20.95 25.29
CA ILE A 22 -12.56 20.49 26.63
C ILE A 22 -11.58 21.53 27.15
N THR A 23 -12.02 22.30 28.13
CA THR A 23 -11.25 23.41 28.69
C THR A 23 -10.14 22.90 29.63
N SER A 24 -9.18 23.77 29.91
CA SER A 24 -8.06 23.46 30.80
C SER A 24 -8.57 22.91 32.14
N ARG A 25 -7.93 21.84 32.62
CA ARG A 25 -8.19 21.16 33.89
C ARG A 25 -9.60 20.57 34.06
N SER A 26 -10.41 20.47 33.01
CA SER A 26 -11.80 19.97 33.11
C SER A 26 -11.91 18.59 33.70
N PHE A 27 -10.93 17.72 33.47
CA PHE A 27 -10.87 16.34 33.92
C PHE A 27 -9.53 16.01 34.60
N GLU A 28 -9.02 16.96 35.38
CA GLU A 28 -7.81 16.82 36.17
C GLU A 28 -8.06 15.97 37.41
N ASN A 29 -7.08 15.11 37.77
CA ASN A 29 -7.03 14.36 39.03
C ASN A 29 -8.30 13.57 39.36
N ILE A 30 -8.82 12.81 38.40
CA ILE A 30 -9.95 11.88 38.60
C ILE A 30 -9.41 10.53 39.07
N LYS A 31 -9.72 10.17 40.29
CA LYS A 31 -9.28 8.93 40.91
C LYS A 31 -9.76 7.71 40.08
N ASP A 32 -8.85 6.76 39.88
CA ASP A 32 -9.10 5.48 39.19
C ASP A 32 -9.58 5.58 37.73
N LEU A 33 -9.51 6.76 37.11
CA LEU A 33 -9.84 6.97 35.69
C LEU A 33 -8.86 6.23 34.80
N LYS A 34 -9.35 5.27 33.99
CA LYS A 34 -8.55 4.46 33.08
C LYS A 34 -8.73 4.84 31.62
N THR A 35 -9.94 5.20 31.22
CA THR A 35 -10.27 5.48 29.84
C THR A 35 -11.09 6.75 29.71
N ILE A 36 -10.75 7.58 28.73
CA ILE A 36 -11.54 8.75 28.32
C ILE A 36 -12.06 8.49 26.90
N ASN A 37 -13.38 8.54 26.74
CA ASN A 37 -14.06 8.48 25.45
C ASN A 37 -14.62 9.86 25.10
N VAL A 38 -14.12 10.49 24.05
CA VAL A 38 -14.61 11.80 23.58
C VAL A 38 -15.50 11.57 22.37
N GLU A 39 -16.78 11.95 22.46
CA GLU A 39 -17.73 11.82 21.35
C GLU A 39 -17.56 12.94 20.31
N ASN A 40 -18.08 12.68 19.10
CA ASN A 40 -18.06 13.66 18.00
C ASN A 40 -18.73 14.98 18.38
N GLY A 41 -18.11 16.09 17.99
CA GLY A 41 -18.51 17.46 18.31
C GLY A 41 -17.41 18.24 19.01
N VAL A 42 -16.54 17.56 19.80
CA VAL A 42 -15.37 18.20 20.38
C VAL A 42 -14.36 18.51 19.29
N THR A 43 -13.97 19.78 19.20
CA THR A 43 -13.01 20.28 18.20
C THR A 43 -11.68 20.72 18.83
N LYS A 44 -11.68 21.10 20.09
CA LYS A 44 -10.51 21.62 20.81
C LYS A 44 -10.33 20.93 22.16
N ILE A 45 -9.09 20.63 22.51
CA ILE A 45 -8.65 20.20 23.86
C ILE A 45 -7.56 21.15 24.32
N GLU A 46 -7.78 21.80 25.46
CA GLU A 46 -6.85 22.76 26.03
C GLU A 46 -5.79 22.09 26.91
N GLY A 47 -4.75 22.83 27.26
CA GLY A 47 -3.66 22.35 28.10
C GLY A 47 -4.13 21.87 29.47
N TYR A 48 -3.53 20.78 29.96
CA TYR A 48 -3.83 20.17 31.26
C TYR A 48 -5.27 19.61 31.38
N ALA A 49 -6.01 19.51 30.29
CA ALA A 49 -7.40 19.05 30.30
C ALA A 49 -7.59 17.69 30.99
N PHE A 50 -6.60 16.81 30.87
CA PHE A 50 -6.56 15.46 31.43
C PHE A 50 -5.40 15.24 32.41
N ALA A 51 -4.88 16.33 33.02
CA ALA A 51 -3.71 16.25 33.87
C ALA A 51 -3.94 15.42 35.14
N ASP A 52 -2.83 14.99 35.74
CA ASP A 52 -2.77 14.34 37.06
C ASP A 52 -3.68 13.08 37.21
N ASN A 53 -3.93 12.35 36.14
CA ASN A 53 -4.68 11.09 36.13
C ASN A 53 -3.73 9.91 36.13
N ASP A 54 -3.27 9.45 37.29
CA ASP A 54 -2.26 8.40 37.46
C ASP A 54 -2.65 7.03 36.88
N SER A 55 -3.95 6.72 36.86
CA SER A 55 -4.48 5.45 36.35
C SER A 55 -4.85 5.48 34.88
N LEU A 56 -4.72 6.63 34.20
CA LEU A 56 -5.15 6.82 32.81
C LEU A 56 -4.24 6.03 31.85
N THR A 57 -4.84 5.11 31.11
CA THR A 57 -4.13 4.28 30.13
C THR A 57 -4.57 4.53 28.70
N ARG A 58 -5.76 5.13 28.49
CA ARG A 58 -6.32 5.29 27.16
C ARG A 58 -7.17 6.55 26.98
N ILE A 59 -7.00 7.24 25.87
CA ILE A 59 -7.87 8.33 25.41
C ILE A 59 -8.32 8.03 23.99
N ASN A 60 -9.64 8.04 23.74
CA ASN A 60 -10.23 7.89 22.41
C ASN A 60 -10.74 9.25 21.94
N LEU A 61 -10.18 9.77 20.84
CA LEU A 61 -10.52 11.06 20.26
C LEU A 61 -11.30 10.89 18.95
N PRO A 62 -12.37 11.69 18.73
CA PRO A 62 -13.22 11.58 17.54
C PRO A 62 -12.61 12.28 16.32
N SER A 63 -13.20 12.02 15.15
CA SER A 63 -12.83 12.69 13.90
C SER A 63 -13.09 14.19 13.87
N SER A 64 -13.89 14.75 14.79
CA SER A 64 -14.15 16.18 14.88
C SER A 64 -12.98 17.01 15.44
N ILE A 65 -12.01 16.39 16.13
CA ILE A 65 -10.86 17.08 16.73
C ILE A 65 -10.05 17.84 15.67
N THR A 66 -9.76 19.12 15.92
CA THR A 66 -8.93 19.99 15.08
C THR A 66 -7.68 20.49 15.77
N SER A 67 -7.70 20.56 17.12
CA SER A 67 -6.61 21.07 17.92
C SER A 67 -6.52 20.38 19.28
N VAL A 68 -5.30 19.98 19.65
CA VAL A 68 -4.96 19.48 20.99
C VAL A 68 -3.70 20.21 21.43
N GLU A 69 -3.74 20.83 22.62
CA GLU A 69 -2.57 21.51 23.16
C GLU A 69 -1.53 20.52 23.68
N TYR A 70 -0.24 20.86 23.54
CA TYR A 70 0.89 19.98 23.85
C TYR A 70 0.95 19.50 25.31
N THR A 71 0.28 20.20 26.23
CA THR A 71 0.21 19.87 27.65
C THR A 71 -1.07 19.16 28.07
N ALA A 72 -1.93 18.74 27.13
CA ALA A 72 -3.27 18.22 27.44
C ALA A 72 -3.26 17.07 28.48
N CYS A 73 -2.26 16.20 28.44
CA CYS A 73 -2.08 15.06 29.33
C CYS A 73 -0.88 15.22 30.31
N LYS A 74 -0.20 16.39 30.33
CA LYS A 74 0.97 16.63 31.20
C LYS A 74 0.52 16.82 32.63
N TYR A 75 1.29 16.33 33.60
CA TYR A 75 1.10 16.63 35.03
C TYR A 75 1.37 18.09 35.30
N TYR A 76 0.50 18.72 36.14
CA TYR A 76 0.57 20.17 36.35
C TYR A 76 1.75 20.60 37.23
N ALA A 77 1.95 19.88 38.31
CA ALA A 77 2.96 20.28 39.33
C ALA A 77 4.32 19.59 39.12
N GLU A 78 4.43 18.66 38.21
CA GLU A 78 5.64 17.85 37.98
C GLU A 78 6.08 17.93 36.52
N GLU A 79 7.38 17.84 36.28
CA GLU A 79 7.94 17.63 34.93
C GLU A 79 7.68 16.19 34.42
N LYS A 80 6.50 15.64 34.71
CA LYS A 80 6.06 14.30 34.40
C LYS A 80 5.02 14.31 33.28
N TYR A 81 5.06 13.29 32.45
CA TYR A 81 4.12 13.06 31.37
C TYR A 81 3.26 11.83 31.67
N ALA A 82 2.01 11.85 31.25
CA ALA A 82 1.15 10.68 31.32
C ALA A 82 1.75 9.52 30.48
N THR A 83 1.34 8.28 30.76
CA THR A 83 1.76 7.09 29.99
C THR A 83 0.61 6.52 29.15
N CYS A 84 -0.47 7.29 29.00
CA CYS A 84 -1.66 6.83 28.28
C CYS A 84 -1.45 6.80 26.77
N ASP A 85 -2.04 5.79 26.14
CA ASP A 85 -2.16 5.70 24.68
C ASP A 85 -3.32 6.56 24.18
N ILE A 86 -3.15 7.21 23.03
CA ILE A 86 -4.16 8.07 22.42
C ILE A 86 -4.56 7.49 21.08
N TYR A 87 -5.85 7.17 20.92
CA TYR A 87 -6.44 6.64 19.67
C TYR A 87 -7.26 7.76 19.01
N ILE A 88 -6.97 8.04 17.74
CA ILE A 88 -7.59 9.14 17.02
C ILE A 88 -8.26 8.64 15.76
N ASP A 89 -9.57 8.94 15.63
CA ASP A 89 -10.31 8.66 14.38
C ASP A 89 -10.04 9.74 13.32
N LYS A 90 -8.75 10.04 13.12
CA LYS A 90 -8.26 10.98 12.10
C LYS A 90 -6.93 10.52 11.52
N TYR A 91 -6.67 10.92 10.28
CA TYR A 91 -5.40 10.66 9.61
C TYR A 91 -4.27 11.52 10.20
N LYS A 92 -3.09 10.96 10.26
CA LYS A 92 -1.88 11.65 10.73
C LYS A 92 -1.66 12.95 9.95
N GLY A 93 -1.28 14.00 10.67
CA GLY A 93 -1.08 15.34 10.11
C GLY A 93 -2.34 16.19 9.95
N SER A 94 -3.53 15.65 10.23
CA SER A 94 -4.80 16.38 10.08
C SER A 94 -5.16 17.24 11.32
N ILE A 95 -4.37 17.19 12.38
CA ILE A 95 -4.54 17.99 13.60
C ILE A 95 -3.32 18.89 13.77
N ARG A 96 -3.56 20.15 14.13
CA ARG A 96 -2.49 21.05 14.55
C ARG A 96 -2.04 20.65 15.97
N CYS A 97 -0.88 20.03 16.07
CA CYS A 97 -0.24 19.75 17.35
C CYS A 97 1.27 19.95 17.23
N SER A 98 1.90 20.34 18.31
CA SER A 98 3.34 20.63 18.34
C SER A 98 4.17 19.49 18.92
N SER A 99 3.57 18.42 19.46
CA SER A 99 4.27 17.28 20.06
C SER A 99 3.32 16.18 20.50
N ASN A 100 3.75 15.31 21.39
CA ASN A 100 3.05 14.14 21.93
C ASN A 100 1.92 14.45 22.96
N TRP A 101 1.41 15.68 23.00
CA TRP A 101 0.28 16.13 23.84
C TRP A 101 0.45 15.88 25.35
N GLY A 102 1.67 15.75 25.82
CA GLY A 102 1.98 15.51 27.22
C GLY A 102 1.84 14.05 27.66
N THR A 103 1.92 13.08 26.71
CA THR A 103 2.02 11.65 27.00
C THR A 103 3.33 11.07 26.50
N THR A 104 3.83 10.03 27.18
CA THR A 104 4.90 9.13 26.69
C THR A 104 4.35 7.84 26.06
N GLY A 105 3.03 7.65 26.10
CA GLY A 105 2.34 6.58 25.38
C GLY A 105 2.32 6.78 23.87
N THR A 106 1.76 5.82 23.17
CA THR A 106 1.69 5.83 21.69
C THR A 106 0.45 6.58 21.21
N ILE A 107 0.61 7.38 20.17
CA ILE A 107 -0.51 8.04 19.46
C ILE A 107 -0.84 7.20 18.22
N TYR A 108 -2.02 6.59 18.23
CA TYR A 108 -2.54 5.77 17.14
C TYR A 108 -3.47 6.61 16.26
N TRP A 109 -3.07 6.82 15.01
CA TRP A 109 -3.86 7.52 14.02
C TRP A 109 -4.71 6.54 13.20
N LYS A 110 -5.83 7.02 12.65
CA LYS A 110 -6.61 6.26 11.69
C LYS A 110 -5.77 5.99 10.44
N ALA A 111 -5.67 4.73 10.06
CA ALA A 111 -5.01 4.36 8.81
C ALA A 111 -5.85 4.78 7.59
N ARG A 112 -5.18 5.28 6.53
CA ARG A 112 -5.81 5.57 5.23
C ARG A 112 -6.06 4.27 4.48
N ASP A 113 -7.31 3.96 4.18
CA ASP A 113 -7.65 2.77 3.38
C ASP A 113 -7.53 3.10 1.89
N PHE A 114 -6.65 2.40 1.17
CA PHE A 114 -6.48 2.54 -0.28
C PHE A 114 -7.75 2.27 -1.09
N LYS A 115 -8.69 1.51 -0.55
CA LYS A 115 -10.00 1.23 -1.18
C LYS A 115 -11.03 2.33 -0.95
N ASN A 116 -10.81 3.20 0.02
CA ASN A 116 -11.72 4.31 0.30
C ASN A 116 -11.46 5.48 -0.66
N THR A 117 -12.06 5.44 -1.84
CA THR A 117 -11.92 6.46 -2.89
C THR A 117 -12.62 7.78 -2.56
N THR A 118 -13.45 7.84 -1.51
CA THR A 118 -14.09 9.07 -1.06
C THR A 118 -13.09 9.99 -0.36
N ASP A 119 -12.24 9.41 0.48
CA ASP A 119 -11.29 10.16 1.29
C ASP A 119 -9.86 10.15 0.71
N ASN A 120 -9.54 9.20 -0.20
CA ASN A 120 -8.19 8.98 -0.69
C ASN A 120 -8.18 8.79 -2.20
N THR A 121 -7.38 9.58 -2.89
CA THR A 121 -7.02 9.35 -4.31
C THR A 121 -5.68 8.64 -4.34
N VAL A 122 -5.70 7.33 -4.60
CA VAL A 122 -4.47 6.53 -4.71
C VAL A 122 -4.17 6.26 -6.16
N VAL A 123 -2.96 6.59 -6.61
CA VAL A 123 -2.50 6.40 -7.99
C VAL A 123 -1.25 5.54 -7.99
N ILE A 124 -1.26 4.49 -8.80
CA ILE A 124 -0.08 3.69 -9.15
C ILE A 124 0.40 4.19 -10.51
N SER A 125 1.69 4.51 -10.66
CA SER A 125 2.26 4.95 -11.93
C SER A 125 1.98 3.96 -13.06
N ASP A 126 1.93 4.46 -14.30
CA ASP A 126 1.77 3.61 -15.47
C ASP A 126 3.01 2.74 -15.68
N VAL A 127 2.76 1.54 -16.18
CA VAL A 127 3.79 0.57 -16.55
C VAL A 127 3.64 0.27 -18.03
N ALA A 128 4.67 0.54 -18.80
CA ALA A 128 4.72 0.18 -20.20
C ALA A 128 4.74 -1.35 -20.37
N ASP A 129 4.35 -1.82 -21.55
CA ASP A 129 4.46 -3.22 -21.90
C ASP A 129 5.89 -3.72 -21.68
N GLN A 130 6.02 -4.89 -21.07
CA GLN A 130 7.28 -5.54 -20.75
C GLN A 130 7.53 -6.67 -21.74
N THR A 131 8.74 -6.78 -22.25
CA THR A 131 9.09 -7.89 -23.14
C THR A 131 9.38 -9.16 -22.33
N TYR A 132 8.84 -10.29 -22.77
CA TYR A 132 9.11 -11.61 -22.18
C TYR A 132 10.61 -11.90 -22.07
N THR A 133 11.06 -12.31 -20.89
CA THR A 133 12.48 -12.59 -20.59
C THR A 133 12.76 -14.04 -20.22
N GLY A 134 11.72 -14.86 -20.00
CA GLY A 134 11.82 -16.20 -19.41
C GLY A 134 11.94 -16.20 -17.88
N SER A 135 12.14 -15.04 -17.26
CA SER A 135 12.26 -14.83 -15.81
C SER A 135 11.07 -14.02 -15.27
N LEU A 136 10.96 -13.91 -13.94
CA LEU A 136 9.98 -13.04 -13.32
C LEU A 136 10.27 -11.58 -13.68
N ILE A 137 9.24 -10.84 -14.04
CA ILE A 137 9.27 -9.42 -14.42
C ILE A 137 8.58 -8.61 -13.33
N ALA A 138 9.32 -7.70 -12.69
CA ALA A 138 8.85 -6.89 -11.57
C ALA A 138 9.21 -5.41 -11.81
N PRO A 139 8.44 -4.69 -12.64
CA PRO A 139 8.70 -3.30 -12.95
C PRO A 139 8.53 -2.42 -11.70
N ASN A 140 9.41 -1.42 -11.55
CA ASN A 140 9.26 -0.45 -10.48
C ASN A 140 8.02 0.43 -10.73
N VAL A 141 7.30 0.71 -9.66
CA VAL A 141 6.16 1.63 -9.67
C VAL A 141 6.30 2.65 -8.55
N THR A 142 5.80 3.86 -8.76
CA THR A 142 5.58 4.86 -7.73
C THR A 142 4.10 4.84 -7.34
N VAL A 143 3.82 5.09 -6.07
CA VAL A 143 2.46 5.15 -5.53
C VAL A 143 2.29 6.50 -4.86
N THR A 144 1.22 7.20 -5.20
CA THR A 144 0.84 8.44 -4.50
C THR A 144 -0.51 8.28 -3.82
N CYS A 145 -0.71 8.99 -2.72
CA CYS A 145 -2.00 9.11 -2.05
C CYS A 145 -2.29 10.60 -1.80
N ASN A 146 -3.36 11.13 -2.42
CA ASN A 146 -3.67 12.55 -2.39
C ASN A 146 -2.47 13.42 -2.80
N ASP A 147 -1.85 13.08 -3.93
CA ASP A 147 -0.67 13.73 -4.53
C ASP A 147 0.62 13.68 -3.67
N VAL A 148 0.62 12.94 -2.56
CA VAL A 148 1.82 12.69 -1.75
C VAL A 148 2.42 11.35 -2.16
N GLU A 149 3.68 11.34 -2.54
CA GLU A 149 4.41 10.12 -2.87
C GLU A 149 4.64 9.29 -1.61
N LEU A 150 4.32 8.00 -1.71
CA LEU A 150 4.46 7.03 -0.62
C LEU A 150 5.80 6.30 -0.70
N VAL A 151 6.32 5.91 0.46
CA VAL A 151 7.60 5.21 0.58
C VAL A 151 7.38 3.71 0.65
N LYS A 152 7.93 2.99 -0.33
CA LYS A 152 7.91 1.52 -0.34
C LYS A 152 8.55 0.96 0.94
N ASP A 153 7.98 -0.13 1.46
CA ASP A 153 8.38 -0.85 2.68
C ASP A 153 8.20 -0.04 3.99
N THR A 154 7.69 1.20 3.88
CA THR A 154 7.27 2.03 5.02
C THR A 154 5.77 2.29 5.00
N ASP A 155 5.23 2.68 3.85
CA ASP A 155 3.82 3.04 3.65
C ASP A 155 3.06 1.94 2.91
N TYR A 156 3.73 1.15 2.08
CA TYR A 156 3.14 0.07 1.31
C TYR A 156 4.15 -1.04 0.96
N THR A 157 3.62 -2.23 0.69
CA THR A 157 4.36 -3.33 0.09
C THR A 157 3.88 -3.59 -1.33
N VAL A 158 4.76 -4.18 -2.17
CA VAL A 158 4.47 -4.55 -3.56
C VAL A 158 4.61 -6.05 -3.73
N SER A 159 3.64 -6.66 -4.42
CA SER A 159 3.74 -8.03 -4.89
C SER A 159 3.26 -8.14 -6.33
N TYR A 160 3.67 -9.22 -7.00
CA TYR A 160 3.37 -9.46 -8.41
C TYR A 160 2.77 -10.85 -8.59
N SER A 161 1.86 -10.98 -9.55
CA SER A 161 1.32 -12.27 -9.97
C SER A 161 1.21 -12.35 -11.49
N ASN A 162 1.27 -13.59 -12.03
CA ASN A 162 1.28 -13.88 -13.47
C ASN A 162 2.41 -13.15 -14.24
N ASN A 163 3.48 -12.78 -13.54
CA ASN A 163 4.54 -11.89 -14.03
C ASN A 163 5.74 -12.61 -14.65
N LYS A 164 5.53 -13.81 -15.22
CA LYS A 164 6.58 -14.58 -15.88
C LYS A 164 6.29 -14.80 -17.36
N ASN A 165 5.08 -15.21 -17.73
CA ASN A 165 4.70 -15.59 -19.06
C ASN A 165 4.06 -14.43 -19.84
N VAL A 166 4.04 -14.53 -21.16
CA VAL A 166 3.30 -13.62 -22.03
C VAL A 166 1.84 -13.56 -21.63
N GLY A 167 1.28 -12.36 -21.54
CA GLY A 167 -0.09 -12.10 -21.09
C GLY A 167 -0.17 -10.95 -20.12
N THR A 168 -1.27 -10.87 -19.39
CA THR A 168 -1.50 -9.80 -18.41
C THR A 168 -0.98 -10.23 -17.03
N ALA A 169 -0.06 -9.45 -16.49
CA ALA A 169 0.45 -9.55 -15.13
C ALA A 169 -0.23 -8.53 -14.23
N THR A 170 -0.22 -8.79 -12.92
CA THR A 170 -0.86 -7.92 -11.92
C THR A 170 0.15 -7.49 -10.87
N ILE A 171 0.16 -6.19 -10.58
CA ILE A 171 0.83 -5.55 -9.46
C ILE A 171 -0.21 -5.39 -8.34
N SER A 172 0.13 -5.81 -7.12
CA SER A 172 -0.69 -5.60 -5.93
C SER A 172 0.06 -4.69 -4.95
N ILE A 173 -0.55 -3.59 -4.57
CA ILE A 173 -0.05 -2.62 -3.60
C ILE A 173 -0.87 -2.78 -2.33
N THR A 174 -0.22 -3.13 -1.23
CA THR A 174 -0.87 -3.30 0.07
C THR A 174 -0.33 -2.26 1.04
N GLY A 175 -1.21 -1.44 1.61
CA GLY A 175 -0.88 -0.42 2.60
C GLY A 175 -0.39 -1.03 3.91
N ILE A 176 0.60 -0.38 4.53
CA ILE A 176 1.15 -0.70 5.86
C ILE A 176 1.36 0.60 6.65
N GLY A 177 1.59 0.49 7.96
CA GLY A 177 1.80 1.65 8.82
C GLY A 177 0.57 2.55 8.91
N ASP A 178 0.69 3.77 8.40
CA ASP A 178 -0.41 4.74 8.36
C ASP A 178 -1.44 4.45 7.25
N TYR A 179 -1.25 3.36 6.49
CA TYR A 179 -2.10 2.94 5.35
C TYR A 179 -2.59 1.50 5.51
N THR A 180 -3.70 1.18 4.85
CA THR A 180 -4.30 -0.17 4.85
C THR A 180 -4.99 -0.43 3.51
N GLY A 181 -5.48 -1.65 3.31
CA GLY A 181 -6.15 -2.07 2.09
C GLY A 181 -5.18 -2.46 0.97
N THR A 182 -5.70 -3.08 -0.08
CA THR A 182 -4.93 -3.53 -1.25
C THR A 182 -5.62 -3.06 -2.52
N ILE A 183 -4.86 -2.43 -3.41
CA ILE A 183 -5.26 -2.07 -4.76
C ILE A 183 -4.36 -2.76 -5.77
N THR A 184 -4.84 -2.90 -7.00
CA THR A 184 -4.11 -3.61 -8.07
C THR A 184 -4.02 -2.78 -9.33
N LYS A 185 -2.95 -3.01 -10.11
CA LYS A 185 -2.76 -2.50 -11.46
C LYS A 185 -2.22 -3.60 -12.36
N ASN A 186 -2.72 -3.67 -13.58
CA ASN A 186 -2.24 -4.63 -14.56
C ASN A 186 -1.17 -4.01 -15.47
N PHE A 187 -0.28 -4.86 -15.98
CA PHE A 187 0.62 -4.54 -17.09
C PHE A 187 0.72 -5.75 -18.01
N ASN A 188 1.14 -5.53 -19.26
CA ASN A 188 1.28 -6.62 -20.21
C ASN A 188 2.72 -7.11 -20.30
N ILE A 189 2.88 -8.42 -20.48
CA ILE A 189 4.11 -9.06 -20.92
C ILE A 189 3.87 -9.47 -22.35
N VAL A 190 4.59 -8.86 -23.29
CA VAL A 190 4.47 -9.13 -24.72
C VAL A 190 5.53 -10.11 -25.18
N ALA A 191 5.18 -10.87 -26.19
CA ALA A 191 6.13 -11.79 -26.79
C ALA A 191 7.33 -11.03 -27.37
N ARG A 192 8.49 -11.67 -27.34
CA ARG A 192 9.69 -11.18 -28.00
C ARG A 192 9.59 -11.39 -29.50
N GLY A 193 10.07 -10.42 -30.28
CA GLY A 193 10.17 -10.56 -31.72
C GLY A 193 11.18 -11.65 -32.11
N ILE A 194 10.84 -12.51 -33.08
CA ILE A 194 11.73 -13.58 -33.58
C ILE A 194 12.95 -12.98 -34.32
N SER A 195 12.87 -11.72 -34.81
CA SER A 195 13.96 -11.01 -35.45
C SER A 195 15.20 -10.85 -34.55
N ASP A 196 15.04 -10.90 -33.23
CA ASP A 196 16.11 -10.76 -32.25
C ASP A 196 16.89 -12.08 -32.01
N THR A 197 16.54 -13.14 -32.74
CA THR A 197 17.14 -14.47 -32.60
C THR A 197 18.20 -14.73 -33.64
N THR A 198 19.13 -15.63 -33.33
CA THR A 198 20.07 -16.20 -34.32
C THR A 198 19.52 -17.49 -34.84
N ILE A 199 19.37 -17.58 -36.16
CA ILE A 199 18.92 -18.79 -36.87
C ILE A 199 20.15 -19.52 -37.42
N GLY A 200 20.36 -20.75 -36.94
CA GLY A 200 21.43 -21.62 -37.45
C GLY A 200 21.20 -22.06 -38.91
N SER A 201 22.29 -22.34 -39.63
CA SER A 201 22.22 -22.81 -40.99
C SER A 201 21.52 -24.18 -41.08
N ILE A 202 20.74 -24.34 -42.14
CA ILE A 202 20.14 -25.62 -42.48
C ILE A 202 21.02 -26.27 -43.55
N PRO A 203 21.64 -27.45 -43.30
CA PRO A 203 22.44 -28.11 -44.32
C PRO A 203 21.57 -28.65 -45.45
N ASN A 204 22.20 -28.87 -46.61
CA ASN A 204 21.51 -29.51 -47.75
C ASN A 204 20.87 -30.83 -47.36
N GLN A 205 19.64 -31.02 -47.79
CA GLN A 205 18.88 -32.23 -47.55
C GLN A 205 18.87 -33.13 -48.82
N THR A 206 18.89 -34.44 -48.62
CA THR A 206 18.80 -35.40 -49.73
C THR A 206 17.34 -35.54 -50.17
N TYR A 207 17.09 -35.49 -51.48
CA TYR A 207 15.76 -35.72 -52.04
C TYR A 207 15.26 -37.14 -51.66
N THR A 208 14.04 -37.23 -51.14
CA THR A 208 13.42 -38.48 -50.69
C THR A 208 12.11 -38.80 -51.41
N GLY A 209 11.60 -37.94 -52.27
CA GLY A 209 10.28 -38.04 -52.88
C GLY A 209 9.14 -37.60 -51.92
N ASN A 210 9.43 -37.31 -50.67
CA ASN A 210 8.47 -36.86 -49.66
C ASN A 210 8.83 -35.45 -49.15
N SER A 211 7.91 -34.84 -48.41
CA SER A 211 8.17 -33.54 -47.80
C SER A 211 9.30 -33.63 -46.73
N ILE A 212 10.23 -32.69 -46.77
CA ILE A 212 11.37 -32.60 -45.87
C ILE A 212 11.13 -31.48 -44.89
N SER A 213 11.14 -31.79 -43.60
CA SER A 213 10.92 -30.84 -42.50
C SER A 213 12.22 -30.59 -41.73
N ALA A 214 13.14 -29.86 -42.35
CA ALA A 214 14.41 -29.51 -41.72
C ALA A 214 14.21 -28.64 -40.48
N LEU A 215 14.92 -28.91 -39.39
CA LEU A 215 14.80 -28.18 -38.12
C LEU A 215 16.04 -27.28 -37.89
N PRO A 216 15.93 -25.97 -38.06
CA PRO A 216 17.02 -25.06 -37.72
C PRO A 216 17.21 -24.99 -36.20
N VAL A 217 18.44 -24.81 -35.75
CA VAL A 217 18.71 -24.41 -34.38
C VAL A 217 18.45 -22.91 -34.27
N ILE A 218 17.58 -22.51 -33.36
CA ILE A 218 17.26 -21.09 -33.10
C ILE A 218 17.73 -20.75 -31.69
N THR A 219 18.52 -19.72 -31.57
CA THR A 219 19.06 -19.28 -30.27
C THR A 219 18.75 -17.82 -30.00
N TYR A 220 18.61 -17.48 -28.72
CA TYR A 220 18.52 -16.13 -28.25
C TYR A 220 19.47 -15.96 -27.04
N ASN A 221 20.38 -14.98 -27.09
CA ASN A 221 21.43 -14.75 -26.08
C ASN A 221 22.15 -16.05 -25.69
N GLY A 222 22.44 -16.92 -26.66
CA GLY A 222 23.13 -18.18 -26.43
C GLY A 222 22.24 -19.32 -25.94
N ALA A 223 21.00 -19.08 -25.54
CA ALA A 223 20.05 -20.13 -25.16
C ALA A 223 19.30 -20.69 -26.40
N THR A 224 19.19 -22.02 -26.52
CA THR A 224 18.42 -22.66 -27.60
C THR A 224 16.93 -22.55 -27.30
N LEU A 225 16.16 -22.09 -28.29
CA LEU A 225 14.70 -22.01 -28.25
C LEU A 225 14.05 -23.35 -28.57
N THR A 226 12.88 -23.61 -27.99
CA THR A 226 12.13 -24.87 -28.13
C THR A 226 10.96 -24.71 -29.09
N LYS A 227 10.92 -25.53 -30.17
CA LYS A 227 9.79 -25.56 -31.08
C LYS A 227 8.51 -25.98 -30.37
N GLY A 228 7.41 -25.29 -30.66
CA GLY A 228 6.09 -25.53 -30.06
C GLY A 228 5.87 -24.77 -28.75
N THR A 229 6.95 -24.27 -28.10
CA THR A 229 6.90 -23.43 -26.91
C THR A 229 7.25 -21.99 -27.28
N ASP A 230 8.41 -21.77 -27.91
CA ASP A 230 8.97 -20.46 -28.20
C ASP A 230 8.68 -20.02 -29.64
N TYR A 231 8.57 -20.97 -30.58
CA TYR A 231 8.30 -20.68 -31.98
C TYR A 231 7.58 -21.83 -32.68
N THR A 232 7.00 -21.56 -33.85
CA THR A 232 6.43 -22.53 -34.76
C THR A 232 7.17 -22.53 -36.11
N LEU A 233 7.07 -23.60 -36.88
CA LEU A 233 7.65 -23.70 -38.22
C LEU A 233 6.57 -24.06 -39.22
N THR A 234 6.61 -23.43 -40.39
CA THR A 234 5.91 -23.84 -41.59
C THR A 234 6.90 -24.02 -42.72
N TYR A 235 6.55 -24.86 -43.70
CA TYR A 235 7.42 -25.22 -44.80
C TYR A 235 6.72 -25.02 -46.15
N SER A 236 7.48 -24.61 -47.15
CA SER A 236 7.01 -24.57 -48.53
C SER A 236 8.12 -24.98 -49.48
N ASN A 237 7.75 -25.45 -50.66
CA ASN A 237 8.67 -25.98 -51.70
C ASN A 237 9.64 -27.06 -51.17
N ASN A 238 9.20 -27.86 -50.21
CA ASN A 238 10.04 -28.81 -49.46
C ASN A 238 9.88 -30.28 -49.91
N VAL A 239 9.36 -30.53 -51.14
CA VAL A 239 9.19 -31.87 -51.70
C VAL A 239 10.14 -32.11 -52.88
N ASN A 240 10.24 -31.20 -53.83
CA ASN A 240 11.01 -31.33 -55.04
C ASN A 240 12.46 -30.87 -54.90
N VAL A 241 13.34 -31.32 -55.78
CA VAL A 241 14.70 -30.82 -55.89
C VAL A 241 14.66 -29.31 -56.15
N GLY A 242 15.40 -28.54 -55.38
CA GLY A 242 15.43 -27.09 -55.46
C GLY A 242 15.62 -26.45 -54.08
N THR A 243 15.18 -25.19 -53.94
CA THR A 243 15.25 -24.47 -52.68
C THR A 243 13.92 -24.57 -51.92
N GLY A 244 13.93 -25.27 -50.79
CA GLY A 244 12.84 -25.25 -49.81
C GLY A 244 12.88 -24.02 -48.93
N THR A 245 11.72 -23.60 -48.39
CA THR A 245 11.61 -22.46 -47.48
C THR A 245 11.08 -22.93 -46.13
N VAL A 246 11.75 -22.53 -45.07
CA VAL A 246 11.28 -22.67 -43.67
C VAL A 246 10.90 -21.29 -43.17
N THR A 247 9.65 -21.12 -42.77
CA THR A 247 9.17 -19.90 -42.14
C THR A 247 9.04 -20.15 -40.63
N ILE A 248 9.60 -19.21 -39.88
CA ILE A 248 9.68 -19.26 -38.45
C ILE A 248 8.74 -18.19 -37.88
#